data_1a5324121e8914cbdf5c715ed7379383
#
_entry.id   1a5324121e8914cbdf5c715ed7379383
#
_cell.length_a   1.000
_cell.length_b   1.000
_cell.length_c   1.000
_cell.angle_alpha   90.00
_cell.angle_beta   90.00
_cell.angle_gamma   90.00
#
_symmetry.space_group_name_H-M   'P 1'
#
loop_
_entity.id
_entity.type
_entity.pdbx_description
1 polymer ?
#
loop_
_entity_poly.entity_id
_entity_poly.type
_entity_poly.pdbx_seq_one_letter_code
_entity_poly.pdbx_strand_id
1 'polypeptide(L)'
;GLNEEDVIHTPDAQIRRLVENNHIDIKELMDSVDTDPKMQAMQVGVRALRRIYEARGVDSDTASSSELTNALLDEYEKYPRISTSTLMKEQMLRNVAEKLRSEGKSEKEINEVVGKLDEFTDEEPDSVDTVTNFTNSIPIILSKQLIKEGYDADEVGAMSTEQKMELLADTEMTAVFVADIAHMPRVMWLADYLMPDNFRLVFVESRTDLDEETLQKSMEREERSLKLTRNWLPNQMGTRNPAKVGELADEAYW
;
A
#
# COMPACT_ATOMS: atom_id res chain seq x y z
N GLY A 1 8.14 17.26 12.98
CA GLY A 1 7.57 16.91 11.69
C GLY A 1 8.57 16.03 10.97
N LEU A 2 8.08 14.97 10.38
CA LEU A 2 8.88 14.09 9.53
C LEU A 2 9.26 14.88 8.28
N ASN A 3 10.52 14.79 7.85
CA ASN A 3 10.98 15.35 6.59
C ASN A 3 10.62 14.39 5.45
N GLU A 4 10.45 14.90 4.23
CA GLU A 4 10.23 14.07 3.03
C GLU A 4 11.34 13.00 2.84
N GLU A 5 12.51 13.22 3.41
CA GLU A 5 13.65 12.29 3.41
C GLU A 5 13.46 11.07 4.33
N ASP A 6 12.51 11.15 5.28
CA ASP A 6 12.21 10.06 6.22
C ASP A 6 11.19 9.06 5.65
N VAL A 7 10.67 9.31 4.44
CA VAL A 7 9.63 8.49 3.80
C VAL A 7 10.28 7.40 2.95
N ILE A 8 10.03 6.15 3.31
CA ILE A 8 10.38 5.00 2.46
C ILE A 8 9.38 4.95 1.31
N HIS A 9 9.83 5.26 0.09
CA HIS A 9 9.00 5.15 -1.09
C HIS A 9 8.67 3.68 -1.42
N THR A 10 7.52 3.43 -2.03
CA THR A 10 7.04 2.09 -2.43
C THR A 10 8.11 1.20 -3.10
N PRO A 11 9.00 1.71 -3.99
CA PRO A 11 10.10 0.91 -4.54
C PRO A 11 11.08 0.36 -3.49
N ASP A 12 11.33 1.11 -2.43
CA ASP A 12 12.24 0.70 -1.36
C ASP A 12 11.62 -0.43 -0.52
N ALA A 13 10.32 -0.39 -0.29
CA ALA A 13 9.59 -1.45 0.41
C ALA A 13 9.59 -2.77 -0.39
N GLN A 14 9.49 -2.70 -1.73
CA GLN A 14 9.62 -3.86 -2.60
C GLN A 14 11.01 -4.48 -2.52
N ILE A 15 12.04 -3.67 -2.68
CA ILE A 15 13.45 -4.12 -2.61
C ILE A 15 13.73 -4.75 -1.25
N ARG A 16 13.24 -4.14 -0.17
CA ARG A 16 13.40 -4.67 1.17
C ARG A 16 12.78 -6.06 1.32
N ARG A 17 11.54 -6.27 0.88
CA ARG A 17 10.88 -7.60 0.91
C ARG A 17 11.68 -8.65 0.16
N LEU A 18 12.16 -8.31 -1.03
CA LEU A 18 13.00 -9.17 -1.85
C LEU A 18 14.26 -9.61 -1.11
N VAL A 19 14.89 -8.67 -0.44
CA VAL A 19 16.13 -8.91 0.29
C VAL A 19 15.88 -9.71 1.58
N GLU A 20 14.85 -9.34 2.37
CA GLU A 20 14.48 -10.04 3.62
C GLU A 20 14.12 -11.50 3.37
N ASN A 21 13.49 -11.80 2.24
CA ASN A 21 13.08 -13.14 1.87
C ASN A 21 14.17 -13.93 1.12
N ASN A 22 15.37 -13.39 0.95
CA ASN A 22 16.48 -13.98 0.18
C ASN A 22 16.12 -14.33 -1.28
N HIS A 23 15.14 -13.63 -1.86
CA HIS A 23 14.70 -13.88 -3.23
C HIS A 23 15.56 -13.17 -4.27
N ILE A 24 16.36 -12.17 -3.88
CA ILE A 24 17.23 -11.45 -4.79
C ILE A 24 18.57 -11.09 -4.13
N ASP A 25 19.62 -11.20 -4.93
CA ASP A 25 20.93 -10.66 -4.60
C ASP A 25 20.94 -9.16 -4.92
N ILE A 26 21.20 -8.30 -3.92
CA ILE A 26 21.19 -6.84 -4.09
C ILE A 26 22.19 -6.40 -5.15
N LYS A 27 23.35 -7.05 -5.22
CA LYS A 27 24.39 -6.69 -6.18
C LYS A 27 23.96 -7.06 -7.59
N GLU A 28 23.39 -8.25 -7.77
CA GLU A 28 22.81 -8.68 -9.04
C GLU A 28 21.67 -7.76 -9.48
N LEU A 29 20.82 -7.33 -8.55
CA LEU A 29 19.77 -6.35 -8.82
C LEU A 29 20.34 -5.03 -9.32
N MET A 30 21.33 -4.48 -8.62
CA MET A 30 21.95 -3.19 -8.97
C MET A 30 22.62 -3.24 -10.34
N ASP A 31 23.30 -4.33 -10.63
CA ASP A 31 23.99 -4.55 -11.92
C ASP A 31 22.98 -4.77 -13.06
N SER A 32 21.88 -5.48 -12.80
CA SER A 32 20.85 -5.77 -13.82
C SER A 32 20.02 -4.54 -14.19
N VAL A 33 19.74 -3.65 -13.23
CA VAL A 33 18.97 -2.41 -13.48
C VAL A 33 19.72 -1.47 -14.45
N ASP A 34 21.04 -1.46 -14.42
CA ASP A 34 21.84 -0.62 -15.33
C ASP A 34 21.97 -1.25 -16.74
N THR A 35 21.74 -2.56 -16.89
CA THR A 35 21.98 -3.29 -18.12
C THR A 35 20.70 -3.81 -18.81
N ASP A 36 19.62 -4.08 -18.06
CA ASP A 36 18.35 -4.62 -18.61
C ASP A 36 17.27 -3.54 -18.70
N PRO A 37 16.82 -3.17 -19.93
CA PRO A 37 15.73 -2.20 -20.11
C PRO A 37 14.42 -2.58 -19.42
N LYS A 38 14.18 -3.87 -19.14
CA LYS A 38 12.98 -4.34 -18.43
C LYS A 38 12.99 -3.95 -16.95
N MET A 39 14.17 -3.71 -16.40
CA MET A 39 14.37 -3.32 -15.00
C MET A 39 14.33 -1.79 -14.79
N GLN A 40 14.00 -0.99 -15.82
CA GLN A 40 13.96 0.48 -15.73
C GLN A 40 13.01 0.99 -14.63
N ALA A 41 11.94 0.26 -14.35
CA ALA A 41 11.01 0.63 -13.26
C ALA A 41 11.69 0.62 -11.88
N MET A 42 12.74 -0.19 -11.70
CA MET A 42 13.48 -0.32 -10.44
C MET A 42 14.64 0.68 -10.30
N GLN A 43 14.93 1.48 -11.34
CA GLN A 43 16.04 2.44 -11.30
C GLN A 43 15.91 3.48 -10.17
N VAL A 44 14.68 3.87 -9.81
CA VAL A 44 14.47 4.85 -8.73
C VAL A 44 14.89 4.23 -7.40
N GLY A 45 14.45 3.00 -7.11
CA GLY A 45 14.81 2.27 -5.90
C GLY A 45 16.32 1.99 -5.82
N VAL A 46 16.95 1.55 -6.92
CA VAL A 46 18.41 1.33 -6.95
C VAL A 46 19.20 2.62 -6.73
N ARG A 47 18.73 3.77 -7.24
CA ARG A 47 19.36 5.06 -6.93
C ARG A 47 19.24 5.43 -5.46
N ALA A 48 18.08 5.13 -4.83
CA ALA A 48 17.90 5.33 -3.39
C ALA A 48 18.85 4.44 -2.58
N LEU A 49 18.97 3.16 -2.94
CA LEU A 49 19.93 2.23 -2.33
C LEU A 49 21.38 2.75 -2.43
N ARG A 50 21.82 3.20 -3.61
CA ARG A 50 23.16 3.74 -3.78
C ARG A 50 23.42 4.94 -2.86
N ARG A 51 22.43 5.83 -2.67
CA ARG A 51 22.54 6.96 -1.72
C ARG A 51 22.64 6.49 -0.27
N ILE A 52 21.91 5.45 0.12
CA ILE A 52 21.99 4.85 1.46
C ILE A 52 23.43 4.31 1.68
N TYR A 53 23.97 3.56 0.74
CA TYR A 53 25.33 3.01 0.83
C TYR A 53 26.39 4.11 0.86
N GLU A 54 26.28 5.11 -0.01
CA GLU A 54 27.18 6.25 -0.06
C GLU A 54 27.19 7.04 1.26
N ALA A 55 26.00 7.29 1.84
CA ALA A 55 25.87 7.96 3.14
C ALA A 55 26.50 7.17 4.29
N ARG A 56 26.61 5.84 4.16
CA ARG A 56 27.25 4.94 5.12
C ARG A 56 28.74 4.68 4.83
N GLY A 57 29.27 5.24 3.75
CA GLY A 57 30.62 4.98 3.33
C GLY A 57 30.85 3.55 2.82
N VAL A 58 29.78 2.87 2.39
CA VAL A 58 29.83 1.56 1.75
C VAL A 58 29.94 1.77 0.24
N ASP A 59 31.02 1.30 -0.35
CA ASP A 59 31.21 1.34 -1.80
C ASP A 59 30.44 0.20 -2.45
N SER A 60 29.30 0.52 -3.08
CA SER A 60 28.41 -0.47 -3.69
C SER A 60 29.06 -1.26 -4.84
N ASP A 61 30.11 -0.74 -5.45
CA ASP A 61 30.79 -1.40 -6.58
C ASP A 61 31.76 -2.50 -6.10
N THR A 62 32.33 -2.32 -4.90
CA THR A 62 33.32 -3.24 -4.34
C THR A 62 32.81 -4.12 -3.20
N ALA A 63 31.73 -3.70 -2.52
CA ALA A 63 31.13 -4.46 -1.41
C ALA A 63 30.53 -5.77 -1.88
N SER A 64 30.57 -6.78 -1.00
CA SER A 64 29.87 -8.06 -1.21
C SER A 64 28.36 -7.90 -1.01
N SER A 65 27.58 -8.80 -1.61
CA SER A 65 26.11 -8.79 -1.47
C SER A 65 25.68 -8.85 0.01
N SER A 66 26.39 -9.60 0.84
CA SER A 66 26.09 -9.67 2.28
C SER A 66 26.37 -8.36 3.03
N GLU A 67 27.43 -7.61 2.66
CA GLU A 67 27.70 -6.30 3.23
C GLU A 67 26.65 -5.29 2.84
N LEU A 68 26.21 -5.29 1.57
CA LEU A 68 25.12 -4.46 1.08
C LEU A 68 23.80 -4.78 1.77
N THR A 69 23.47 -6.07 1.90
CA THR A 69 22.26 -6.53 2.61
C THR A 69 22.26 -6.07 4.07
N ASN A 70 23.36 -6.30 4.80
CA ASN A 70 23.45 -5.91 6.19
C ASN A 70 23.37 -4.38 6.36
N ALA A 71 24.06 -3.61 5.51
CA ALA A 71 23.99 -2.16 5.55
C ALA A 71 22.57 -1.62 5.29
N LEU A 72 21.81 -2.29 4.43
CA LEU A 72 20.41 -1.94 4.16
C LEU A 72 19.51 -2.28 5.35
N LEU A 73 19.61 -3.49 5.90
CA LEU A 73 18.82 -3.92 7.05
C LEU A 73 19.11 -3.05 8.28
N ASP A 74 20.37 -2.75 8.56
CA ASP A 74 20.76 -1.83 9.63
C ASP A 74 20.18 -0.41 9.45
N GLU A 75 19.99 0.07 8.20
CA GLU A 75 19.35 1.36 7.95
C GLU A 75 17.87 1.30 8.24
N TYR A 76 17.21 0.23 7.84
CA TYR A 76 15.79 0.03 8.11
C TYR A 76 15.48 -0.16 9.60
N GLU A 77 16.40 -0.71 10.40
CA GLU A 77 16.24 -0.79 11.85
C GLU A 77 16.32 0.58 12.55
N LYS A 78 17.12 1.52 12.00
CA LYS A 78 17.26 2.86 12.58
C LYS A 78 16.04 3.74 12.38
N TYR A 79 15.36 3.58 11.27
CA TYR A 79 14.22 4.39 10.89
C TYR A 79 12.95 3.54 10.98
N PRO A 80 12.05 3.83 11.95
CA PRO A 80 10.77 3.15 12.00
C PRO A 80 10.06 3.31 10.66
N ARG A 81 9.48 2.24 10.18
CA ARG A 81 8.71 2.24 8.92
C ARG A 81 7.60 3.27 9.02
N ILE A 82 7.70 4.32 8.23
CA ILE A 82 6.58 5.20 7.97
C ILE A 82 6.06 4.81 6.60
N SER A 83 5.00 4.04 6.59
CA SER A 83 4.32 3.67 5.35
C SER A 83 3.60 4.88 4.75
N THR A 84 3.29 4.83 3.46
CA THR A 84 2.43 5.83 2.83
C THR A 84 1.07 5.92 3.53
N SER A 85 0.53 4.80 4.01
CA SER A 85 -0.73 4.76 4.77
C SER A 85 -0.61 5.50 6.10
N THR A 86 0.50 5.35 6.83
CA THR A 86 0.76 6.12 8.07
C THR A 86 0.78 7.62 7.81
N LEU A 87 1.51 8.05 6.76
CA LEU A 87 1.55 9.47 6.39
C LEU A 87 0.18 10.00 5.97
N MET A 88 -0.57 9.23 5.20
CA MET A 88 -1.93 9.61 4.79
C MET A 88 -2.86 9.73 5.99
N LYS A 89 -2.78 8.80 6.95
CA LYS A 89 -3.54 8.85 8.20
C LYS A 89 -3.20 10.10 9.00
N GLU A 90 -1.91 10.35 9.24
CA GLU A 90 -1.47 11.55 9.97
C GLU A 90 -1.93 12.84 9.29
N GLN A 91 -1.80 12.92 7.96
CA GLN A 91 -2.24 14.08 7.20
C GLN A 91 -3.76 14.27 7.27
N MET A 92 -4.52 13.19 7.18
CA MET A 92 -5.98 13.22 7.33
C MET A 92 -6.38 13.77 8.71
N LEU A 93 -5.81 13.21 9.79
CA LEU A 93 -6.10 13.65 11.15
C LEU A 93 -5.74 15.14 11.36
N ARG A 94 -4.59 15.57 10.80
CA ARG A 94 -4.17 16.98 10.83
C ARG A 94 -5.15 17.88 10.09
N ASN A 95 -5.56 17.52 8.89
CA ASN A 95 -6.50 18.29 8.08
C ASN A 95 -7.87 18.42 8.78
N VAL A 96 -8.34 17.35 9.44
CA VAL A 96 -9.58 17.38 10.23
C VAL A 96 -9.42 18.34 11.42
N ALA A 97 -8.31 18.26 12.15
CA ALA A 97 -8.04 19.15 13.28
C ALA A 97 -8.02 20.63 12.84
N GLU A 98 -7.35 20.95 11.75
CA GLU A 98 -7.27 22.30 11.19
C GLU A 98 -8.65 22.80 10.74
N LYS A 99 -9.43 21.97 10.08
CA LYS A 99 -10.80 22.30 9.69
C LYS A 99 -11.67 22.62 10.91
N LEU A 100 -11.65 21.79 11.94
CA LEU A 100 -12.42 22.01 13.17
C LEU A 100 -11.98 23.28 13.88
N ARG A 101 -10.68 23.62 13.90
CA ARG A 101 -10.18 24.92 14.41
C ARG A 101 -10.73 26.08 13.61
N SER A 102 -10.74 25.99 12.29
CA SER A 102 -11.30 27.03 11.43
C SER A 102 -12.81 27.23 11.63
N GLU A 103 -13.52 26.20 12.07
CA GLU A 103 -14.93 26.22 12.43
C GLU A 103 -15.17 26.72 13.88
N GLY A 104 -14.11 27.08 14.62
CA GLY A 104 -14.18 27.62 15.96
C GLY A 104 -14.42 26.59 17.08
N LYS A 105 -14.14 25.32 16.80
CA LYS A 105 -14.22 24.27 17.82
C LYS A 105 -13.12 24.41 18.86
N SER A 106 -13.43 24.05 20.11
CA SER A 106 -12.45 24.00 21.19
C SER A 106 -11.44 22.86 20.99
N GLU A 107 -10.23 23.01 21.52
CA GLU A 107 -9.21 21.95 21.47
C GLU A 107 -9.69 20.64 22.12
N LYS A 108 -10.59 20.71 23.10
CA LYS A 108 -11.20 19.53 23.72
C LYS A 108 -12.08 18.76 22.70
N GLU A 109 -12.96 19.48 21.99
CA GLU A 109 -13.82 18.88 20.95
C GLU A 109 -12.97 18.33 19.79
N ILE A 110 -11.92 19.06 19.40
CA ILE A 110 -11.00 18.63 18.35
C ILE A 110 -10.32 17.32 18.74
N ASN A 111 -9.73 17.26 19.94
CA ASN A 111 -9.05 16.05 20.42
C ASN A 111 -10.00 14.86 20.55
N GLU A 112 -11.27 15.09 20.95
CA GLU A 112 -12.26 14.03 21.01
C GLU A 112 -12.59 13.47 19.61
N VAL A 113 -12.78 14.34 18.61
CA VAL A 113 -13.08 13.92 17.24
C VAL A 113 -11.88 13.25 16.59
N VAL A 114 -10.70 13.85 16.71
CA VAL A 114 -9.46 13.31 16.14
C VAL A 114 -9.09 11.97 16.78
N GLY A 115 -9.24 11.86 18.12
CA GLY A 115 -8.98 10.60 18.82
C GLY A 115 -9.91 9.47 18.39
N LYS A 116 -11.21 9.76 18.19
CA LYS A 116 -12.14 8.77 17.62
C LYS A 116 -11.78 8.37 16.19
N LEU A 117 -11.43 9.34 15.34
CA LEU A 117 -11.01 9.05 13.98
C LEU A 117 -9.74 8.20 13.95
N ASP A 118 -8.76 8.48 14.80
CA ASP A 118 -7.55 7.70 14.93
C ASP A 118 -7.84 6.24 15.34
N GLU A 119 -8.71 6.06 16.33
CA GLU A 119 -9.15 4.74 16.80
C GLU A 119 -9.88 3.94 15.70
N PHE A 120 -10.66 4.61 14.84
CA PHE A 120 -11.41 3.97 13.75
C PHE A 120 -10.64 3.84 12.45
N THR A 121 -9.45 4.43 12.34
CA THR A 121 -8.64 4.40 11.12
C THR A 121 -7.53 3.38 11.25
N ASP A 122 -7.63 2.30 10.47
CA ASP A 122 -6.54 1.33 10.32
C ASP A 122 -5.62 1.73 9.19
N GLU A 123 -4.41 1.24 9.30
CA GLU A 123 -3.38 1.36 8.28
C GLU A 123 -3.13 0.00 7.66
N GLU A 124 -2.87 0.00 6.37
CA GLU A 124 -2.36 -1.15 5.64
C GLU A 124 -0.95 -0.78 5.11
N PRO A 125 0.11 -1.15 5.85
CA PRO A 125 1.47 -0.68 5.54
C PRO A 125 2.22 -1.56 4.55
N ASP A 126 1.70 -2.76 4.22
CA ASP A 126 2.44 -3.80 3.52
C ASP A 126 2.22 -3.81 2.02
N SER A 127 1.29 -3.00 1.53
CA SER A 127 0.97 -2.95 0.11
C SER A 127 2.01 -2.21 -0.71
N VAL A 128 2.34 -2.79 -1.84
CA VAL A 128 3.33 -2.26 -2.79
C VAL A 128 2.67 -1.76 -4.09
N ASP A 129 1.42 -2.10 -4.32
CA ASP A 129 0.63 -1.66 -5.47
C ASP A 129 -0.88 -1.66 -5.19
N THR A 130 -1.68 -1.31 -6.18
CA THR A 130 -3.13 -1.22 -6.02
C THR A 130 -3.80 -2.58 -5.81
N VAL A 131 -3.27 -3.68 -6.35
CA VAL A 131 -3.83 -5.03 -6.14
C VAL A 131 -3.62 -5.46 -4.71
N THR A 132 -2.38 -5.34 -4.22
CA THR A 132 -2.03 -5.67 -2.83
C THR A 132 -2.74 -4.76 -1.83
N ASN A 133 -2.99 -3.48 -2.16
CA ASN A 133 -3.86 -2.63 -1.34
C ASN A 133 -5.26 -3.25 -1.13
N PHE A 134 -5.86 -3.82 -2.15
CA PHE A 134 -7.16 -4.50 -2.00
C PHE A 134 -7.02 -5.80 -1.20
N THR A 135 -6.09 -6.68 -1.58
CA THR A 135 -5.96 -8.00 -0.96
C THR A 135 -5.55 -7.94 0.51
N ASN A 136 -4.77 -6.95 0.91
CA ASN A 136 -4.35 -6.75 2.29
C ASN A 136 -5.41 -6.01 3.12
N SER A 137 -6.17 -5.09 2.51
CA SER A 137 -7.23 -4.35 3.24
C SER A 137 -8.49 -5.19 3.50
N ILE A 138 -8.84 -6.11 2.59
CA ILE A 138 -10.05 -6.94 2.74
C ILE A 138 -10.06 -7.73 4.06
N PRO A 139 -9.00 -8.48 4.45
CA PRO A 139 -8.95 -9.19 5.72
C PRO A 139 -9.14 -8.29 6.94
N ILE A 140 -8.60 -7.06 6.89
CA ILE A 140 -8.73 -6.07 7.98
C ILE A 140 -10.21 -5.65 8.12
N ILE A 141 -10.85 -5.32 7.00
CA ILE A 141 -12.27 -4.92 6.96
C ILE A 141 -13.17 -6.04 7.51
N LEU A 142 -12.97 -7.27 7.05
CA LEU A 142 -13.74 -8.43 7.49
C LEU A 142 -13.52 -8.70 8.99
N SER A 143 -12.29 -8.61 9.48
CA SER A 143 -11.98 -8.78 10.90
C SER A 143 -12.72 -7.76 11.78
N LYS A 144 -12.70 -6.49 11.40
CA LYS A 144 -13.42 -5.45 12.14
C LYS A 144 -14.92 -5.68 12.16
N GLN A 145 -15.48 -6.13 11.05
CA GLN A 145 -16.93 -6.43 11.01
C GLN A 145 -17.28 -7.60 11.93
N LEU A 146 -16.50 -8.67 11.94
CA LEU A 146 -16.72 -9.82 12.84
C LEU A 146 -16.62 -9.41 14.32
N ILE A 147 -15.59 -8.63 14.68
CA ILE A 147 -15.45 -8.11 16.05
C ILE A 147 -16.65 -7.24 16.43
N LYS A 148 -17.13 -6.40 15.52
CA LYS A 148 -18.34 -5.59 15.71
C LYS A 148 -19.60 -6.44 15.92
N GLU A 149 -19.67 -7.62 15.29
CA GLU A 149 -20.76 -8.59 15.48
C GLU A 149 -20.61 -9.43 16.76
N GLY A 150 -19.53 -9.23 17.51
CA GLY A 150 -19.34 -9.81 18.84
C GLY A 150 -18.40 -11.03 18.87
N TYR A 151 -17.71 -11.34 17.77
CA TYR A 151 -16.67 -12.37 17.77
C TYR A 151 -15.45 -11.91 18.57
N ASP A 152 -14.79 -12.87 19.21
CA ASP A 152 -13.55 -12.59 19.94
C ASP A 152 -12.40 -12.17 19.00
N ALA A 153 -11.63 -11.17 19.40
CA ALA A 153 -10.59 -10.59 18.55
C ALA A 153 -9.43 -11.57 18.26
N ASP A 154 -9.07 -12.41 19.24
CA ASP A 154 -7.99 -13.41 19.09
C ASP A 154 -8.47 -14.54 18.17
N GLU A 155 -9.74 -14.98 18.31
CA GLU A 155 -10.35 -15.96 17.40
C GLU A 155 -10.40 -15.43 15.98
N VAL A 156 -10.85 -14.19 15.77
CA VAL A 156 -10.90 -13.53 14.46
C VAL A 156 -9.48 -13.37 13.87
N GLY A 157 -8.50 -13.03 14.71
CA GLY A 157 -7.09 -12.94 14.30
C GLY A 157 -6.52 -14.25 13.74
N ALA A 158 -6.98 -15.38 14.26
CA ALA A 158 -6.56 -16.72 13.83
C ALA A 158 -7.28 -17.24 12.57
N MET A 159 -8.37 -16.60 12.13
CA MET A 159 -9.15 -17.01 10.97
C MET A 159 -8.48 -16.64 9.65
N SER A 160 -8.58 -17.51 8.65
CA SER A 160 -8.24 -17.16 7.27
C SER A 160 -9.24 -16.15 6.68
N THR A 161 -8.86 -15.49 5.60
CA THR A 161 -9.74 -14.55 4.89
C THR A 161 -11.01 -15.25 4.37
N GLU A 162 -10.88 -16.48 3.87
CA GLU A 162 -12.02 -17.29 3.41
C GLU A 162 -13.00 -17.58 4.56
N GLN A 163 -12.49 -17.95 5.73
CA GLN A 163 -13.35 -18.20 6.90
C GLN A 163 -14.12 -16.93 7.31
N LYS A 164 -13.46 -15.78 7.30
CA LYS A 164 -14.07 -14.48 7.57
C LYS A 164 -15.16 -14.15 6.53
N MET A 165 -14.87 -14.38 5.24
CA MET A 165 -15.82 -14.17 4.16
C MET A 165 -17.05 -15.08 4.30
N GLU A 166 -16.86 -16.36 4.65
CA GLU A 166 -17.95 -17.34 4.85
C GLU A 166 -18.86 -16.93 6.01
N LEU A 167 -18.29 -16.51 7.14
CA LEU A 167 -19.05 -16.03 8.29
C LEU A 167 -19.88 -14.78 8.01
N LEU A 168 -19.40 -13.92 7.13
CA LEU A 168 -20.06 -12.67 6.76
C LEU A 168 -20.84 -12.75 5.45
N ALA A 169 -20.99 -13.93 4.85
CA ALA A 169 -21.62 -14.07 3.53
C ALA A 169 -23.04 -13.49 3.44
N ASP A 170 -23.81 -13.57 4.52
CA ASP A 170 -25.17 -13.05 4.62
C ASP A 170 -25.24 -11.61 5.19
N THR A 171 -24.08 -11.01 5.53
CA THR A 171 -24.00 -9.66 6.09
C THR A 171 -23.78 -8.64 4.97
N GLU A 172 -24.78 -7.78 4.71
CA GLU A 172 -24.61 -6.69 3.76
C GLU A 172 -23.67 -5.62 4.34
N MET A 173 -22.58 -5.34 3.63
CA MET A 173 -21.58 -4.35 4.00
C MET A 173 -21.49 -3.24 2.95
N THR A 174 -21.06 -2.04 3.35
CA THR A 174 -20.79 -0.95 2.41
C THR A 174 -19.32 -0.60 2.46
N ALA A 175 -18.65 -0.67 1.31
CA ALA A 175 -17.30 -0.16 1.14
C ALA A 175 -17.31 1.16 0.36
N VAL A 176 -16.65 2.18 0.90
CA VAL A 176 -16.48 3.48 0.25
C VAL A 176 -15.03 3.61 -0.19
N PHE A 177 -14.83 3.74 -1.49
CA PHE A 177 -13.51 3.93 -2.09
C PHE A 177 -13.32 5.41 -2.44
N VAL A 178 -12.22 5.98 -1.96
CA VAL A 178 -11.84 7.35 -2.27
C VAL A 178 -10.54 7.32 -3.06
N ALA A 179 -10.54 7.87 -4.26
CA ALA A 179 -9.36 7.96 -5.10
C ALA A 179 -9.40 9.24 -5.95
N ASP A 180 -8.25 9.67 -6.46
CA ASP A 180 -8.22 10.74 -7.44
C ASP A 180 -8.85 10.31 -8.77
N ILE A 181 -9.27 11.32 -9.56
CA ILE A 181 -10.02 11.10 -10.81
C ILE A 181 -9.23 10.23 -11.82
N ALA A 182 -7.91 10.33 -11.85
CA ALA A 182 -7.10 9.56 -12.78
C ALA A 182 -7.04 8.08 -12.36
N HIS A 183 -6.96 7.81 -11.05
CA HIS A 183 -6.84 6.48 -10.49
C HIS A 183 -8.19 5.74 -10.35
N MET A 184 -9.28 6.48 -10.22
CA MET A 184 -10.62 5.94 -9.96
C MET A 184 -11.05 4.80 -10.91
N PRO A 185 -10.82 4.85 -12.23
CA PRO A 185 -11.22 3.76 -13.13
C PRO A 185 -10.56 2.41 -12.78
N ARG A 186 -9.30 2.43 -12.31
CA ARG A 186 -8.60 1.21 -11.89
C ARG A 186 -9.12 0.70 -10.54
N VAL A 187 -9.37 1.60 -9.60
CA VAL A 187 -9.98 1.28 -8.31
C VAL A 187 -11.36 0.66 -8.48
N MET A 188 -12.21 1.26 -9.32
CA MET A 188 -13.55 0.72 -9.61
C MET A 188 -13.49 -0.70 -10.18
N TRP A 189 -12.60 -0.93 -11.15
CA TRP A 189 -12.47 -2.25 -11.76
C TRP A 189 -11.93 -3.28 -10.78
N LEU A 190 -10.93 -2.93 -9.97
CA LEU A 190 -10.38 -3.83 -8.95
C LEU A 190 -11.39 -4.13 -7.85
N ALA A 191 -12.17 -3.14 -7.42
CA ALA A 191 -13.22 -3.35 -6.44
C ALA A 191 -14.30 -4.31 -6.97
N ASP A 192 -14.76 -4.12 -8.21
CA ASP A 192 -15.71 -5.05 -8.84
C ASP A 192 -15.14 -6.47 -9.03
N TYR A 193 -13.82 -6.58 -9.22
CA TYR A 193 -13.17 -7.87 -9.42
C TYR A 193 -12.86 -8.60 -8.11
N LEU A 194 -12.43 -7.91 -7.05
CA LEU A 194 -11.88 -8.50 -5.81
C LEU A 194 -12.82 -8.45 -4.62
N MET A 195 -13.73 -7.46 -4.54
CA MET A 195 -14.61 -7.36 -3.37
C MET A 195 -15.66 -8.49 -3.37
N PRO A 196 -15.97 -9.06 -2.20
CA PRO A 196 -17.05 -10.04 -2.07
C PRO A 196 -18.40 -9.47 -2.50
N ASP A 197 -19.27 -10.33 -3.05
CA ASP A 197 -20.57 -9.94 -3.63
C ASP A 197 -21.55 -9.30 -2.62
N ASN A 198 -21.34 -9.52 -1.32
CA ASN A 198 -22.14 -8.93 -0.24
C ASN A 198 -21.73 -7.48 0.10
N PHE A 199 -20.77 -6.89 -0.64
CA PHE A 199 -20.40 -5.50 -0.50
C PHE A 199 -21.15 -4.59 -1.48
N ARG A 200 -21.83 -3.59 -0.93
CA ARG A 200 -22.28 -2.44 -1.70
C ARG A 200 -21.09 -1.47 -1.90
N LEU A 201 -20.68 -1.27 -3.14
CA LEU A 201 -19.53 -0.42 -3.48
C LEU A 201 -19.98 1.03 -3.73
N VAL A 202 -19.32 1.97 -3.10
CA VAL A 202 -19.53 3.41 -3.28
C VAL A 202 -18.19 4.05 -3.65
N PHE A 203 -18.17 4.85 -4.71
CA PHE A 203 -16.96 5.50 -5.21
C PHE A 203 -17.07 7.01 -5.07
N VAL A 204 -16.04 7.62 -4.50
CA VAL A 204 -15.94 9.06 -4.27
C VAL A 204 -14.64 9.56 -4.86
N GLU A 205 -14.75 10.43 -5.85
CA GLU A 205 -13.58 11.08 -6.43
C GLU A 205 -13.05 12.16 -5.48
N SER A 206 -11.77 12.06 -5.14
CA SER A 206 -11.08 13.15 -4.44
C SER A 206 -10.70 14.24 -5.42
N ARG A 207 -10.71 15.49 -4.94
CA ARG A 207 -10.20 16.62 -5.73
C ARG A 207 -8.70 16.47 -5.91
N THR A 208 -8.24 16.83 -7.11
CA THR A 208 -6.82 16.97 -7.40
C THR A 208 -6.47 18.42 -7.64
N ASP A 209 -5.34 18.86 -7.10
CA ASP A 209 -4.76 20.19 -7.34
C ASP A 209 -3.73 20.17 -8.48
N LEU A 210 -3.67 19.07 -9.25
CA LEU A 210 -2.78 18.92 -10.39
C LEU A 210 -3.21 19.87 -11.51
N ASP A 211 -2.24 20.45 -12.20
CA ASP A 211 -2.48 21.16 -13.44
C ASP A 211 -2.97 20.22 -14.54
N GLU A 212 -3.60 20.77 -15.59
CA GLU A 212 -4.25 20.01 -16.63
C GLU A 212 -3.27 19.07 -17.37
N GLU A 213 -2.04 19.50 -17.63
CA GLU A 213 -1.02 18.69 -18.31
C GLU A 213 -0.60 17.50 -17.45
N THR A 214 -0.34 17.73 -16.16
CA THR A 214 0.04 16.69 -15.20
C THR A 214 -1.10 15.70 -14.99
N LEU A 215 -2.34 16.18 -14.89
CA LEU A 215 -3.53 15.34 -14.79
C LEU A 215 -3.68 14.45 -16.02
N GLN A 216 -3.55 15.01 -17.23
CA GLN A 216 -3.64 14.25 -18.47
C GLN A 216 -2.58 13.12 -18.53
N LYS A 217 -1.33 13.42 -18.18
CA LYS A 217 -0.25 12.42 -18.11
C LYS A 217 -0.57 11.32 -17.09
N SER A 218 -1.14 11.69 -15.94
CA SER A 218 -1.56 10.74 -14.92
C SER A 218 -2.67 9.82 -15.44
N MET A 219 -3.69 10.37 -16.10
CA MET A 219 -4.78 9.60 -16.70
C MET A 219 -4.27 8.61 -17.75
N GLU A 220 -3.37 9.03 -18.64
CA GLU A 220 -2.78 8.14 -19.65
C GLU A 220 -1.95 6.99 -19.03
N ARG A 221 -1.24 7.29 -17.95
CA ARG A 221 -0.50 6.27 -17.19
C ARG A 221 -1.47 5.27 -16.55
N GLU A 222 -2.52 5.75 -15.89
CA GLU A 222 -3.51 4.92 -15.23
C GLU A 222 -4.33 4.08 -16.22
N GLU A 223 -4.64 4.60 -17.40
CA GLU A 223 -5.30 3.84 -18.46
C GLU A 223 -4.42 2.66 -18.93
N ARG A 224 -3.12 2.89 -19.12
CA ARG A 224 -2.17 1.80 -19.44
C ARG A 224 -2.10 0.77 -18.32
N SER A 225 -2.01 1.22 -17.07
CA SER A 225 -1.98 0.35 -15.89
C SER A 225 -3.26 -0.49 -15.77
N LEU A 226 -4.42 0.14 -15.96
CA LEU A 226 -5.71 -0.56 -15.95
C LEU A 226 -5.78 -1.63 -17.05
N LYS A 227 -5.32 -1.33 -18.26
CA LYS A 227 -5.30 -2.28 -19.36
C LYS A 227 -4.39 -3.48 -19.05
N LEU A 228 -3.23 -3.24 -18.46
CA LEU A 228 -2.32 -4.31 -18.02
C LEU A 228 -2.97 -5.16 -16.93
N THR A 229 -3.54 -4.54 -15.90
CA THR A 229 -4.21 -5.22 -14.79
C THR A 229 -5.38 -6.09 -15.28
N ARG A 230 -6.23 -5.57 -16.16
CA ARG A 230 -7.36 -6.29 -16.76
C ARG A 230 -6.94 -7.51 -17.58
N ASN A 231 -5.79 -7.43 -18.24
CA ASN A 231 -5.27 -8.55 -19.01
C ASN A 231 -4.53 -9.57 -18.13
N TRP A 232 -3.77 -9.07 -17.16
CA TRP A 232 -2.91 -9.91 -16.34
C TRP A 232 -3.69 -10.64 -15.25
N LEU A 233 -4.50 -9.92 -14.45
CA LEU A 233 -5.11 -10.47 -13.25
C LEU A 233 -5.99 -11.70 -13.55
N PRO A 234 -6.97 -11.67 -14.48
CA PRO A 234 -7.79 -12.84 -14.77
C PRO A 234 -6.99 -14.02 -15.38
N ASN A 235 -5.97 -13.73 -16.19
CA ASN A 235 -5.22 -14.74 -16.90
C ASN A 235 -4.18 -15.46 -16.03
N GLN A 236 -3.56 -14.73 -15.10
CA GLN A 236 -2.53 -15.29 -14.21
C GLN A 236 -3.12 -15.87 -12.93
N MET A 237 -4.09 -15.18 -12.35
CA MET A 237 -4.66 -15.58 -11.06
C MET A 237 -5.73 -16.67 -11.20
N GLY A 238 -6.50 -16.66 -12.28
CA GLY A 238 -7.57 -17.65 -12.53
C GLY A 238 -8.67 -17.68 -11.47
N THR A 239 -8.69 -16.72 -10.57
CA THR A 239 -9.62 -16.62 -9.42
C THR A 239 -9.95 -15.17 -9.11
N ARG A 240 -11.14 -14.96 -8.55
CA ARG A 240 -11.58 -13.68 -7.99
C ARG A 240 -11.51 -13.65 -6.46
N ASN A 241 -11.12 -14.76 -5.82
CA ASN A 241 -10.98 -14.82 -4.37
C ASN A 241 -9.81 -13.93 -3.93
N PRO A 242 -10.04 -12.88 -3.12
CA PRO A 242 -9.02 -11.91 -2.75
C PRO A 242 -7.86 -12.53 -1.96
N ALA A 243 -8.10 -13.53 -1.12
CA ALA A 243 -7.05 -14.22 -0.39
C ALA A 243 -6.10 -14.95 -1.35
N LYS A 244 -6.69 -15.69 -2.32
CA LYS A 244 -5.91 -16.42 -3.33
C LYS A 244 -5.17 -15.48 -4.28
N VAL A 245 -5.79 -14.36 -4.63
CA VAL A 245 -5.13 -13.32 -5.45
C VAL A 245 -3.97 -12.70 -4.68
N GLY A 246 -4.11 -12.47 -3.38
CA GLY A 246 -3.02 -11.97 -2.52
C GLY A 246 -1.82 -12.92 -2.49
N GLU A 247 -2.05 -14.22 -2.23
CA GLU A 247 -1.01 -15.24 -2.26
C GLU A 247 -0.28 -15.29 -3.62
N LEU A 248 -1.04 -15.35 -4.71
CA LEU A 248 -0.49 -15.42 -6.07
C LEU A 248 0.18 -14.10 -6.51
N ALA A 249 -0.29 -12.95 -6.03
CA ALA A 249 0.36 -11.68 -6.25
C ALA A 249 1.72 -11.64 -5.55
N ASP A 250 1.78 -12.07 -4.31
CA ASP A 250 3.05 -12.19 -3.58
C ASP A 250 4.03 -13.13 -4.30
N GLU A 251 3.56 -14.24 -4.88
CA GLU A 251 4.40 -15.14 -5.69
C GLU A 251 4.81 -14.55 -7.04
N ALA A 252 3.95 -13.77 -7.68
CA ALA A 252 4.16 -13.27 -9.05
C ALA A 252 5.04 -12.01 -9.11
N TYR A 253 5.16 -11.28 -8.01
CA TYR A 253 6.11 -10.15 -7.89
C TYR A 253 7.55 -10.62 -7.66
N TRP A 254 7.77 -11.94 -7.57
CA TRP A 254 9.03 -12.63 -7.35
C TRP A 254 9.28 -13.70 -8.42
#